data_9af84006a4526419d6a525ad00e8578c
#
_entry.id   9af84006a4526419d6a525ad00e8578c
#
_cell.length_a   1.000
_cell.length_b   1.000
_cell.length_c   1.000
_cell.angle_alpha   90.00
_cell.angle_beta   90.00
_cell.angle_gamma   90.00
#
_symmetry.space_group_name_H-M   'P 1'
#
loop_
_entity.id
_entity.type
_entity.pdbx_description
1 polymer ?
#
loop_
_entity_poly.entity_id
_entity_poly.type
_entity_poly.pdbx_seq_one_letter_code
_entity_poly.pdbx_strand_id
1 'polypeptide(L)'
;MKNIEIEGKKISFEVKSKDVRYVYLKLKPDFSLQVTVPRNRDVDINKILEKKRPWLEKKVREISQKIKIFDKNTVLYRGERFEIKTYYVKNPEKRIRLYKKVAFVYEDSNKKKEEILMEFLERETMKYVKERVEEFKNELNVTYASISTKNMKKWGYCTKDGKISFNWRLICLPERIADYIIFHELLHLRHFNHSKQFRSEMEKYFVDSKEIKKTLKRYYS
;
A
#
# COMPACT_ATOMS: atom_id res chain seq x y z
N MET A 1 -5.45 -2.64 30.24
CA MET A 1 -5.88 -3.17 28.93
C MET A 1 -5.94 -4.69 29.02
N LYS A 2 -7.00 -5.29 28.50
CA LYS A 2 -7.11 -6.75 28.41
C LYS A 2 -6.24 -7.24 27.24
N ASN A 3 -5.69 -8.45 27.37
CA ASN A 3 -4.81 -9.03 26.35
C ASN A 3 -5.26 -10.45 26.00
N ILE A 4 -5.04 -10.85 24.75
CA ILE A 4 -5.19 -12.23 24.27
C ILE A 4 -3.93 -12.60 23.48
N GLU A 5 -3.51 -13.84 23.55
CA GLU A 5 -2.39 -14.35 22.76
C GLU A 5 -2.90 -15.11 21.53
N ILE A 6 -2.43 -14.70 20.35
CA ILE A 6 -2.79 -15.28 19.04
C ILE A 6 -1.51 -15.44 18.21
N GLU A 7 -1.20 -16.65 17.77
CA GLU A 7 0.00 -16.94 16.95
C GLU A 7 1.30 -16.41 17.59
N GLY A 8 1.45 -16.59 18.92
CA GLY A 8 2.61 -16.12 19.67
C GLY A 8 2.71 -14.59 19.83
N LYS A 9 1.66 -13.85 19.44
CA LYS A 9 1.58 -12.39 19.58
C LYS A 9 0.60 -11.98 20.66
N LYS A 10 1.06 -11.09 21.54
CA LYS A 10 0.21 -10.46 22.55
C LYS A 10 -0.61 -9.35 21.90
N ILE A 11 -1.92 -9.54 21.82
CA ILE A 11 -2.88 -8.59 21.23
C ILE A 11 -3.61 -7.89 22.36
N SER A 12 -3.40 -6.59 22.49
CA SER A 12 -4.18 -5.77 23.41
C SER A 12 -5.58 -5.50 22.84
N PHE A 13 -6.62 -5.52 23.65
CA PHE A 13 -7.94 -5.17 23.16
C PHE A 13 -8.70 -4.20 24.07
N GLU A 14 -9.51 -3.36 23.42
CA GLU A 14 -10.47 -2.47 24.03
C GLU A 14 -11.89 -2.86 23.63
N VAL A 15 -12.82 -2.73 24.59
CA VAL A 15 -14.24 -2.98 24.34
C VAL A 15 -14.97 -1.65 24.34
N LYS A 16 -15.71 -1.37 23.26
CA LYS A 16 -16.55 -0.18 23.12
C LYS A 16 -18.01 -0.57 22.99
N SER A 17 -18.85 -0.03 23.87
CA SER A 17 -20.29 -0.19 23.78
C SER A 17 -20.88 0.89 22.87
N LYS A 18 -21.63 0.47 21.84
CA LYS A 18 -22.27 1.37 20.88
C LYS A 18 -23.70 0.92 20.57
N ASP A 19 -24.48 1.81 19.96
CA ASP A 19 -25.78 1.44 19.41
C ASP A 19 -25.58 0.70 18.08
N VAL A 20 -25.38 -0.62 18.19
CA VAL A 20 -25.15 -1.54 17.06
C VAL A 20 -25.91 -2.84 17.31
N ARG A 21 -26.31 -3.53 16.23
CA ARG A 21 -27.07 -4.79 16.32
C ARG A 21 -26.19 -6.00 16.61
N TYR A 22 -24.93 -5.97 16.15
CA TYR A 22 -24.01 -7.11 16.21
C TYR A 22 -22.70 -6.72 16.86
N VAL A 23 -21.93 -7.73 17.30
CA VAL A 23 -20.55 -7.53 17.74
C VAL A 23 -19.63 -7.42 16.53
N TYR A 24 -18.77 -6.39 16.55
CA TYR A 24 -17.78 -6.16 15.51
C TYR A 24 -16.36 -6.27 16.09
N LEU A 25 -15.50 -6.97 15.37
CA LEU A 25 -14.09 -7.11 15.68
C LEU A 25 -13.27 -6.42 14.60
N LYS A 26 -12.37 -5.52 15.00
CA LYS A 26 -11.45 -4.83 14.10
C LYS A 26 -10.02 -4.94 14.62
N LEU A 27 -9.23 -5.83 14.03
CA LEU A 27 -7.80 -5.92 14.30
C LEU A 27 -7.06 -4.87 13.45
N LYS A 28 -6.28 -4.00 14.13
CA LYS A 28 -5.49 -2.96 13.48
C LYS A 28 -4.09 -3.47 13.13
N PRO A 29 -3.35 -2.74 12.26
CA PRO A 29 -1.99 -3.11 11.86
C PRO A 29 -0.96 -3.15 12.99
N ASP A 30 -1.18 -2.43 14.07
CA ASP A 30 -0.38 -2.42 15.29
C ASP A 30 -0.70 -3.58 16.24
N PHE A 31 -1.52 -4.53 15.78
CA PHE A 31 -2.07 -5.65 16.56
C PHE A 31 -2.94 -5.23 17.73
N SER A 32 -3.46 -4.01 17.78
CA SER A 32 -4.54 -3.65 18.71
C SER A 32 -5.89 -4.12 18.16
N LEU A 33 -6.72 -4.75 19.01
CA LEU A 33 -8.04 -5.25 18.64
C LEU A 33 -9.13 -4.37 19.27
N GLN A 34 -9.97 -3.81 18.44
CA GLN A 34 -11.18 -3.12 18.88
C GLN A 34 -12.37 -4.07 18.81
N VAL A 35 -13.05 -4.26 19.94
CA VAL A 35 -14.29 -5.03 20.06
C VAL A 35 -15.42 -4.04 20.26
N THR A 36 -16.38 -3.98 19.35
CA THR A 36 -17.58 -3.14 19.49
C THR A 36 -18.76 -4.04 19.82
N VAL A 37 -19.47 -3.75 20.93
CA VAL A 37 -20.62 -4.53 21.42
C VAL A 37 -21.88 -3.68 21.46
N PRO A 38 -23.09 -4.27 21.33
CA PRO A 38 -24.35 -3.58 21.54
C PRO A 38 -24.49 -3.05 22.98
N ARG A 39 -25.04 -1.84 23.12
CA ARG A 39 -25.27 -1.24 24.46
C ARG A 39 -26.24 -2.04 25.35
N ASN A 40 -27.26 -2.59 24.71
CA ASN A 40 -28.41 -3.21 25.41
C ASN A 40 -28.31 -4.72 25.50
N ARG A 41 -27.10 -5.29 25.40
CA ARG A 41 -26.90 -6.74 25.47
C ARG A 41 -25.66 -7.05 26.28
N ASP A 42 -25.83 -7.89 27.26
CA ASP A 42 -24.66 -8.49 27.93
C ASP A 42 -24.00 -9.50 27.00
N VAL A 43 -22.69 -9.38 26.87
CA VAL A 43 -21.90 -10.11 25.88
C VAL A 43 -20.65 -10.68 26.53
N ASP A 44 -20.56 -12.01 26.56
CA ASP A 44 -19.32 -12.68 26.96
C ASP A 44 -18.24 -12.53 25.89
N ILE A 45 -17.35 -11.57 26.13
CA ILE A 45 -16.24 -11.22 25.23
C ILE A 45 -15.29 -12.40 25.03
N ASN A 46 -14.96 -13.16 26.07
CA ASN A 46 -14.04 -14.28 26.00
C ASN A 46 -14.59 -15.38 25.08
N LYS A 47 -15.86 -15.72 25.24
CA LYS A 47 -16.54 -16.70 24.37
C LYS A 47 -16.56 -16.26 22.90
N ILE A 48 -16.74 -14.95 22.65
CA ILE A 48 -16.68 -14.42 21.27
C ILE A 48 -15.27 -14.49 20.70
N LEU A 49 -14.25 -14.09 21.47
CA LEU A 49 -12.87 -14.13 21.01
C LEU A 49 -12.43 -15.57 20.70
N GLU A 50 -12.81 -16.53 21.53
CA GLU A 50 -12.54 -17.96 21.27
C GLU A 50 -13.26 -18.44 20.00
N LYS A 51 -14.56 -18.14 19.83
CA LYS A 51 -15.30 -18.48 18.60
C LYS A 51 -14.68 -17.85 17.36
N LYS A 52 -14.06 -16.68 17.48
CA LYS A 52 -13.42 -15.93 16.38
C LYS A 52 -11.91 -16.14 16.31
N ARG A 53 -11.34 -17.03 17.13
CA ARG A 53 -9.90 -17.35 17.12
C ARG A 53 -9.36 -17.69 15.73
N PRO A 54 -9.99 -18.57 14.91
CA PRO A 54 -9.47 -18.87 13.58
C PRO A 54 -9.42 -17.65 12.65
N TRP A 55 -10.39 -16.75 12.76
CA TRP A 55 -10.40 -15.48 12.03
C TRP A 55 -9.29 -14.54 12.52
N LEU A 56 -9.07 -14.45 13.84
CA LEU A 56 -7.98 -13.64 14.41
C LEU A 56 -6.62 -14.16 13.98
N GLU A 57 -6.38 -15.46 14.03
CA GLU A 57 -5.15 -16.11 13.55
C GLU A 57 -4.87 -15.79 12.09
N LYS A 58 -5.88 -15.95 11.22
CA LYS A 58 -5.77 -15.57 9.82
C LYS A 58 -5.40 -14.09 9.68
N LYS A 59 -6.04 -13.18 10.43
CA LYS A 59 -5.77 -11.75 10.39
C LYS A 59 -4.38 -11.39 10.92
N VAL A 60 -3.93 -12.03 11.98
CA VAL A 60 -2.58 -11.86 12.53
C VAL A 60 -1.54 -12.27 11.49
N ARG A 61 -1.72 -13.42 10.84
CA ARG A 61 -0.85 -13.89 9.75
C ARG A 61 -0.84 -12.90 8.58
N GLU A 62 -2.02 -12.44 8.12
CA GLU A 62 -2.14 -11.44 7.04
C GLU A 62 -1.38 -10.16 7.38
N ILE A 63 -1.52 -9.62 8.61
CA ILE A 63 -0.83 -8.40 9.04
C ILE A 63 0.68 -8.64 9.16
N SER A 64 1.10 -9.78 9.71
CA SER A 64 2.52 -10.14 9.88
C SER A 64 3.25 -10.30 8.54
N GLN A 65 2.53 -10.71 7.49
CA GLN A 65 3.07 -10.86 6.14
C GLN A 65 3.08 -9.55 5.35
N LYS A 66 2.54 -8.45 5.90
CA LYS A 66 2.53 -7.17 5.20
C LYS A 66 3.93 -6.59 5.10
N ILE A 67 4.23 -6.12 3.89
CA ILE A 67 5.50 -5.49 3.57
C ILE A 67 5.36 -3.99 3.83
N LYS A 68 6.10 -3.49 4.81
CA LYS A 68 6.19 -2.05 5.05
C LYS A 68 7.08 -1.41 4.00
N ILE A 69 6.57 -0.37 3.36
CA ILE A 69 7.32 0.45 2.40
C ILE A 69 8.41 1.24 3.11
N PHE A 70 8.08 1.77 4.29
CA PHE A 70 9.01 2.46 5.17
C PHE A 70 9.05 1.79 6.54
N ASP A 71 10.22 1.72 7.12
CA ASP A 71 10.42 1.60 8.55
C ASP A 71 11.52 2.59 9.00
N LYS A 72 11.89 2.55 10.28
CA LYS A 72 12.86 3.52 10.86
C LYS A 72 14.18 3.57 10.09
N ASN A 73 14.64 2.46 9.57
CA ASN A 73 15.99 2.28 9.02
C ASN A 73 16.00 1.79 7.58
N THR A 74 14.85 1.51 6.96
CA THR A 74 14.82 0.99 5.60
C THR A 74 13.68 1.58 4.77
N VAL A 75 13.88 1.62 3.46
CA VAL A 75 12.88 2.02 2.45
C VAL A 75 12.87 1.01 1.31
N LEU A 76 11.70 0.76 0.75
CA LEU A 76 11.56 0.02 -0.50
C LEU A 76 11.72 0.95 -1.70
N TYR A 77 12.47 0.49 -2.69
CA TYR A 77 12.60 1.13 -4.00
C TYR A 77 12.69 0.04 -5.08
N ARG A 78 11.80 0.04 -6.06
CA ARG A 78 11.66 -0.96 -7.12
C ARG A 78 11.61 -2.41 -6.61
N GLY A 79 10.87 -2.63 -5.52
CA GLY A 79 10.72 -3.94 -4.88
C GLY A 79 11.90 -4.38 -4.01
N GLU A 80 13.00 -3.66 -4.03
CA GLU A 80 14.17 -3.95 -3.23
C GLU A 80 14.23 -3.09 -1.96
N ARG A 81 14.80 -3.65 -0.89
CA ARG A 81 14.95 -2.96 0.39
C ARG A 81 16.30 -2.29 0.48
N PHE A 82 16.29 -0.99 0.73
CA PHE A 82 17.47 -0.16 0.94
C PHE A 82 17.60 0.20 2.42
N GLU A 83 18.80 0.06 2.97
CA GLU A 83 19.16 0.59 4.29
C GLU A 83 19.25 2.12 4.20
N ILE A 84 18.70 2.84 5.19
CA ILE A 84 18.77 4.30 5.24
C ILE A 84 19.95 4.71 6.13
N LYS A 85 20.90 5.46 5.57
CA LYS A 85 21.97 6.14 6.31
C LYS A 85 21.78 7.64 6.21
N THR A 86 21.62 8.28 7.36
CA THR A 86 21.31 9.71 7.46
C THR A 86 22.54 10.49 7.90
N TYR A 87 22.80 11.59 7.22
CA TYR A 87 23.91 12.50 7.51
C TYR A 87 23.37 13.93 7.59
N TYR A 88 23.86 14.69 8.54
CA TYR A 88 23.57 16.13 8.62
C TYR A 88 24.58 16.90 7.79
N VAL A 89 24.13 17.61 6.77
CA VAL A 89 24.97 18.43 5.88
C VAL A 89 24.29 19.76 5.63
N LYS A 90 24.97 20.86 5.90
CA LYS A 90 24.43 22.20 5.65
C LYS A 90 24.33 22.45 4.12
N ASN A 91 23.11 22.74 3.65
CA ASN A 91 22.80 23.00 2.24
C ASN A 91 23.37 21.95 1.27
N PRO A 92 22.95 20.67 1.35
CA PRO A 92 23.47 19.64 0.49
C PRO A 92 23.04 19.86 -0.97
N GLU A 93 23.96 19.72 -1.91
CA GLU A 93 23.66 19.79 -3.35
C GLU A 93 22.69 18.70 -3.78
N LYS A 94 22.90 17.49 -3.29
CA LYS A 94 21.98 16.36 -3.47
C LYS A 94 21.53 15.82 -2.12
N ARG A 95 20.21 15.72 -1.92
CA ARG A 95 19.63 15.27 -0.64
C ARG A 95 19.53 13.76 -0.51
N ILE A 96 19.61 13.01 -1.61
CA ILE A 96 19.57 11.55 -1.59
C ILE A 96 20.45 10.94 -2.67
N ARG A 97 21.12 9.84 -2.33
CA ARG A 97 21.91 9.02 -3.24
C ARG A 97 21.67 7.56 -2.93
N LEU A 98 21.35 6.76 -3.95
CA LEU A 98 21.24 5.30 -3.83
C LEU A 98 22.53 4.65 -4.32
N TYR A 99 23.10 3.77 -3.50
CA TYR A 99 24.30 2.99 -3.87
C TYR A 99 24.33 1.67 -3.09
N LYS A 100 24.54 0.55 -3.77
CA LYS A 100 24.67 -0.80 -3.19
C LYS A 100 23.60 -1.12 -2.12
N LYS A 101 22.33 -0.87 -2.43
CA LYS A 101 21.16 -1.04 -1.51
C LYS A 101 21.22 -0.19 -0.24
N VAL A 102 21.93 0.92 -0.29
CA VAL A 102 21.95 1.95 0.75
C VAL A 102 21.37 3.24 0.17
N ALA A 103 20.43 3.84 0.87
CA ALA A 103 19.92 5.17 0.63
C ALA A 103 20.65 6.15 1.57
N PHE A 104 21.60 6.90 1.04
CA PHE A 104 22.29 7.98 1.74
C PHE A 104 21.41 9.20 1.70
N VAL A 105 20.94 9.65 2.86
CA VAL A 105 20.03 10.80 3.02
C VAL A 105 20.76 11.91 3.74
N TYR A 106 20.76 13.10 3.13
CA TYR A 106 21.44 14.28 3.65
C TYR A 106 20.39 15.29 4.15
N GLU A 107 20.26 15.36 5.47
CA GLU A 107 19.37 16.28 6.18
C GLU A 107 20.06 17.63 6.45
N ASP A 108 19.26 18.65 6.67
CA ASP A 108 19.67 19.94 7.23
C ASP A 108 18.60 20.50 8.19
N SER A 109 18.73 21.77 8.59
CA SER A 109 17.72 22.44 9.43
C SER A 109 16.36 22.58 8.75
N ASN A 110 16.33 22.57 7.43
CA ASN A 110 15.13 22.86 6.61
C ASN A 110 14.36 21.61 6.22
N LYS A 111 15.03 20.45 6.03
CA LYS A 111 14.40 19.21 5.60
C LYS A 111 14.89 17.99 6.36
N LYS A 112 13.94 17.19 6.83
CA LYS A 112 14.16 15.92 7.53
C LYS A 112 14.09 14.72 6.58
N LYS A 113 14.65 13.63 7.03
CA LYS A 113 14.75 12.35 6.29
C LYS A 113 13.44 11.92 5.64
N GLU A 114 12.34 11.99 6.36
CA GLU A 114 11.04 11.55 5.88
C GLU A 114 10.56 12.39 4.68
N GLU A 115 10.73 13.69 4.73
CA GLU A 115 10.36 14.61 3.64
C GLU A 115 11.23 14.37 2.41
N ILE A 116 12.55 14.24 2.60
CA ILE A 116 13.51 13.96 1.54
C ILE A 116 13.17 12.66 0.82
N LEU A 117 12.88 11.60 1.58
CA LEU A 117 12.51 10.31 1.03
C LEU A 117 11.17 10.36 0.28
N MET A 118 10.17 11.06 0.83
CA MET A 118 8.87 11.22 0.16
C MET A 118 9.01 11.96 -1.18
N GLU A 119 9.69 13.11 -1.19
CA GLU A 119 9.92 13.88 -2.43
C GLU A 119 10.70 13.08 -3.47
N PHE A 120 11.71 12.33 -3.03
CA PHE A 120 12.47 11.46 -3.92
C PHE A 120 11.57 10.39 -4.55
N LEU A 121 10.82 9.65 -3.75
CA LEU A 121 9.95 8.58 -4.25
C LEU A 121 8.82 9.12 -5.12
N GLU A 122 8.27 10.28 -4.81
CA GLU A 122 7.24 10.92 -5.62
C GLU A 122 7.80 11.30 -7.01
N ARG A 123 8.97 11.92 -7.06
CA ARG A 123 9.66 12.27 -8.31
C ARG A 123 9.98 11.01 -9.13
N GLU A 124 10.54 9.98 -8.50
CA GLU A 124 10.86 8.72 -9.18
C GLU A 124 9.60 7.99 -9.66
N THR A 125 8.50 8.05 -8.88
CA THR A 125 7.21 7.52 -9.32
C THR A 125 6.71 8.25 -10.55
N MET A 126 6.72 9.60 -10.55
CA MET A 126 6.25 10.37 -11.69
C MET A 126 7.09 10.08 -12.95
N LYS A 127 8.41 9.97 -12.81
CA LYS A 127 9.30 9.61 -13.92
C LYS A 127 8.94 8.24 -14.50
N TYR A 128 8.88 7.22 -13.64
CA TYR A 128 8.56 5.85 -14.04
C TYR A 128 7.17 5.74 -14.69
N VAL A 129 6.16 6.36 -14.07
CA VAL A 129 4.79 6.36 -14.59
C VAL A 129 4.72 6.98 -15.98
N LYS A 130 5.38 8.12 -16.21
CA LYS A 130 5.41 8.77 -17.53
C LYS A 130 6.01 7.86 -18.60
N GLU A 131 7.15 7.21 -18.30
CA GLU A 131 7.82 6.29 -19.22
C GLU A 131 6.87 5.10 -19.56
N ARG A 132 6.30 4.44 -18.56
CA ARG A 132 5.45 3.27 -18.77
C ARG A 132 4.10 3.59 -19.40
N VAL A 133 3.50 4.74 -19.06
CA VAL A 133 2.25 5.19 -19.68
C VAL A 133 2.44 5.45 -21.18
N GLU A 134 3.55 6.06 -21.60
CA GLU A 134 3.82 6.29 -23.03
C GLU A 134 3.94 4.98 -23.82
N GLU A 135 4.54 3.94 -23.23
CA GLU A 135 4.61 2.62 -23.84
C GLU A 135 3.23 1.98 -23.94
N PHE A 136 2.51 1.86 -22.81
CA PHE A 136 1.23 1.15 -22.75
C PHE A 136 0.09 1.88 -23.48
N LYS A 137 0.08 3.22 -23.53
CA LYS A 137 -0.96 3.96 -24.26
C LYS A 137 -0.94 3.62 -25.77
N ASN A 138 0.25 3.44 -26.34
CA ASN A 138 0.40 3.05 -27.74
C ASN A 138 -0.11 1.64 -27.99
N GLU A 139 0.25 0.69 -27.12
CA GLU A 139 -0.24 -0.68 -27.18
C GLU A 139 -1.76 -0.79 -27.02
N LEU A 140 -2.31 0.00 -26.11
CA LEU A 140 -3.77 0.02 -25.86
C LEU A 140 -4.52 0.91 -26.85
N ASN A 141 -3.84 1.74 -27.64
CA ASN A 141 -4.46 2.75 -28.50
C ASN A 141 -5.46 3.62 -27.72
N VAL A 142 -5.00 4.23 -26.62
CA VAL A 142 -5.79 5.10 -25.75
C VAL A 142 -5.13 6.47 -25.59
N THR A 143 -5.93 7.47 -25.26
CA THR A 143 -5.46 8.82 -24.91
C THR A 143 -5.93 9.18 -23.50
N TYR A 144 -5.13 9.93 -22.79
CA TYR A 144 -5.45 10.41 -21.45
C TYR A 144 -5.40 11.95 -21.38
N ALA A 145 -6.14 12.54 -20.46
CA ALA A 145 -6.17 13.99 -20.27
C ALA A 145 -4.99 14.49 -19.42
N SER A 146 -4.66 13.78 -18.34
CA SER A 146 -3.55 14.13 -17.47
C SER A 146 -3.11 12.96 -16.57
N ILE A 147 -1.84 13.05 -16.13
CA ILE A 147 -1.25 12.12 -15.15
C ILE A 147 -0.77 12.91 -13.94
N SER A 148 -0.98 12.37 -12.75
CA SER A 148 -0.49 12.94 -11.50
C SER A 148 -0.12 11.88 -10.48
N THR A 149 0.74 12.23 -9.53
CA THR A 149 0.97 11.46 -8.30
C THR A 149 0.23 12.09 -7.14
N LYS A 150 -0.28 11.26 -6.23
CA LYS A 150 -1.02 11.72 -5.05
C LYS A 150 -0.78 10.81 -3.85
N ASN A 151 -0.95 11.37 -2.67
CA ASN A 151 -1.05 10.58 -1.44
C ASN A 151 -2.48 10.06 -1.31
N MET A 152 -2.70 8.78 -1.62
CA MET A 152 -4.02 8.16 -1.60
C MET A 152 -3.94 6.72 -1.06
N LYS A 153 -5.10 6.16 -0.67
CA LYS A 153 -5.19 4.77 -0.20
C LYS A 153 -5.12 3.73 -1.32
N LYS A 154 -5.56 4.10 -2.54
CA LYS A 154 -5.48 3.25 -3.73
C LYS A 154 -4.10 3.37 -4.37
N TRP A 155 -3.70 2.39 -5.15
CA TRP A 155 -2.46 2.44 -5.94
C TRP A 155 -2.59 3.29 -7.19
N GLY A 156 -3.77 3.28 -7.80
CA GLY A 156 -4.12 4.09 -8.95
C GLY A 156 -5.60 4.45 -8.97
N TYR A 157 -5.97 5.39 -9.82
CA TYR A 157 -7.33 5.78 -10.08
C TYR A 157 -7.44 6.49 -11.42
N CYS A 158 -8.39 6.05 -12.26
CA CYS A 158 -8.73 6.68 -13.53
C CYS A 158 -10.14 7.29 -13.44
N THR A 159 -10.30 8.54 -13.88
CA THR A 159 -11.59 9.23 -13.98
C THR A 159 -12.20 9.04 -15.35
N LYS A 160 -13.52 9.26 -15.48
CA LYS A 160 -14.22 9.19 -16.78
C LYS A 160 -13.75 10.22 -17.80
N ASP A 161 -13.23 11.36 -17.34
CA ASP A 161 -12.66 12.42 -18.15
C ASP A 161 -11.16 12.21 -18.47
N GLY A 162 -10.66 11.00 -18.26
CA GLY A 162 -9.31 10.60 -18.68
C GLY A 162 -8.17 11.10 -17.79
N LYS A 163 -8.46 11.58 -16.57
CA LYS A 163 -7.41 11.95 -15.61
C LYS A 163 -6.99 10.73 -14.81
N ILE A 164 -5.69 10.43 -14.79
CA ILE A 164 -5.14 9.29 -14.08
C ILE A 164 -4.26 9.78 -12.94
N SER A 165 -4.46 9.20 -11.77
CA SER A 165 -3.65 9.51 -10.59
C SER A 165 -3.05 8.23 -10.03
N PHE A 166 -1.76 8.27 -9.66
CA PHE A 166 -1.04 7.15 -9.05
C PHE A 166 -0.59 7.50 -7.64
N ASN A 167 -0.52 6.49 -6.79
CA ASN A 167 0.06 6.65 -5.47
C ASN A 167 1.57 6.88 -5.61
N TRP A 168 2.12 7.88 -4.93
CA TRP A 168 3.55 8.19 -4.96
C TRP A 168 4.44 7.01 -4.49
N ARG A 169 3.86 6.04 -3.78
CA ARG A 169 4.56 4.83 -3.34
C ARG A 169 4.67 3.76 -4.43
N LEU A 170 4.14 4.00 -5.63
CA LEU A 170 4.13 3.01 -6.71
C LEU A 170 5.53 2.51 -7.05
N ILE A 171 6.53 3.41 -7.05
CA ILE A 171 7.93 3.07 -7.31
C ILE A 171 8.55 2.13 -6.25
N CYS A 172 7.91 1.99 -5.09
CA CYS A 172 8.36 1.05 -4.06
C CYS A 172 8.02 -0.40 -4.37
N LEU A 173 7.10 -0.64 -5.30
CA LEU A 173 6.70 -1.97 -5.74
C LEU A 173 7.74 -2.57 -6.70
N PRO A 174 7.80 -3.92 -6.81
CA PRO A 174 8.46 -4.56 -7.94
C PRO A 174 7.90 -4.05 -9.26
N GLU A 175 8.76 -3.86 -10.26
CA GLU A 175 8.39 -3.26 -11.56
C GLU A 175 7.17 -3.95 -12.20
N ARG A 176 7.15 -5.28 -12.22
CA ARG A 176 6.01 -6.07 -12.74
C ARG A 176 4.68 -5.73 -12.09
N ILE A 177 4.68 -5.44 -10.78
CA ILE A 177 3.48 -5.06 -10.04
C ILE A 177 3.10 -3.61 -10.32
N ALA A 178 4.08 -2.71 -10.41
CA ALA A 178 3.86 -1.31 -10.77
C ALA A 178 3.28 -1.20 -12.19
N ASP A 179 3.84 -1.92 -13.15
CA ASP A 179 3.35 -2.00 -14.52
C ASP A 179 1.92 -2.52 -14.61
N TYR A 180 1.60 -3.57 -13.84
CA TYR A 180 0.24 -4.08 -13.75
C TYR A 180 -0.76 -3.00 -13.32
N ILE A 181 -0.39 -2.17 -12.34
CA ILE A 181 -1.26 -1.08 -11.87
C ILE A 181 -1.39 0.01 -12.94
N ILE A 182 -0.28 0.42 -13.57
CA ILE A 182 -0.28 1.44 -14.62
C ILE A 182 -1.16 1.00 -15.79
N PHE A 183 -0.96 -0.21 -16.27
CA PHE A 183 -1.75 -0.80 -17.36
C PHE A 183 -3.24 -0.90 -16.99
N HIS A 184 -3.55 -1.30 -15.74
CA HIS A 184 -4.91 -1.39 -15.22
C HIS A 184 -5.65 -0.04 -15.27
N GLU A 185 -4.99 1.04 -14.86
CA GLU A 185 -5.59 2.37 -14.88
C GLU A 185 -5.74 2.91 -16.31
N LEU A 186 -4.80 2.63 -17.19
CA LEU A 186 -4.92 2.98 -18.62
C LEU A 186 -6.04 2.22 -19.30
N LEU A 187 -6.21 0.94 -18.97
CA LEU A 187 -7.27 0.11 -19.55
C LEU A 187 -8.67 0.61 -19.16
N HIS A 188 -8.80 1.35 -18.05
CA HIS A 188 -10.05 2.02 -17.69
C HIS A 188 -10.48 3.12 -18.66
N LEU A 189 -9.56 3.65 -19.49
CA LEU A 189 -9.91 4.57 -20.58
C LEU A 189 -10.74 3.90 -21.69
N ARG A 190 -10.64 2.57 -21.84
CA ARG A 190 -11.44 1.76 -22.77
C ARG A 190 -12.63 1.08 -22.10
N HIS A 191 -12.43 0.58 -20.89
CA HIS A 191 -13.40 -0.21 -20.14
C HIS A 191 -13.60 0.39 -18.75
N PHE A 192 -14.68 1.13 -18.54
CA PHE A 192 -14.97 1.80 -17.26
C PHE A 192 -15.24 0.85 -16.09
N ASN A 193 -15.46 -0.43 -16.38
CA ASN A 193 -15.71 -1.45 -15.36
C ASN A 193 -14.82 -2.68 -15.58
N HIS A 194 -14.73 -3.55 -14.59
CA HIS A 194 -13.97 -4.80 -14.67
C HIS A 194 -14.78 -5.92 -15.37
N SER A 195 -15.25 -5.64 -16.59
CA SER A 195 -15.99 -6.57 -17.45
C SER A 195 -15.18 -7.82 -17.81
N LYS A 196 -15.79 -8.77 -18.56
CA LYS A 196 -15.07 -9.91 -19.11
C LYS A 196 -13.97 -9.46 -20.08
N GLN A 197 -14.26 -8.45 -20.93
CA GLN A 197 -13.30 -7.86 -21.85
C GLN A 197 -12.10 -7.25 -21.12
N PHE A 198 -12.36 -6.41 -20.11
CA PHE A 198 -11.29 -5.86 -19.26
C PHE A 198 -10.37 -6.94 -18.71
N ARG A 199 -10.95 -8.00 -18.14
CA ARG A 199 -10.17 -9.09 -17.54
C ARG A 199 -9.37 -9.86 -18.60
N SER A 200 -9.96 -10.14 -19.74
CA SER A 200 -9.31 -10.82 -20.86
C SER A 200 -8.11 -10.01 -21.39
N GLU A 201 -8.25 -8.69 -21.54
CA GLU A 201 -7.15 -7.83 -21.96
C GLU A 201 -6.04 -7.77 -20.91
N MET A 202 -6.39 -7.62 -19.63
CA MET A 202 -5.41 -7.72 -18.54
C MET A 202 -4.64 -9.04 -18.54
N GLU A 203 -5.32 -10.16 -18.77
CA GLU A 203 -4.70 -11.50 -18.73
C GLU A 203 -3.80 -11.78 -19.95
N LYS A 204 -4.04 -11.13 -21.09
CA LYS A 204 -3.12 -11.21 -22.25
C LYS A 204 -1.74 -10.62 -21.93
N TYR A 205 -1.68 -9.50 -21.21
CA TYR A 205 -0.42 -8.84 -20.84
C TYR A 205 0.18 -9.38 -19.54
N PHE A 206 -0.68 -9.78 -18.62
CA PHE A 206 -0.29 -10.24 -17.29
C PHE A 206 -0.89 -11.63 -17.01
N VAL A 207 -0.31 -12.64 -17.63
CA VAL A 207 -0.69 -14.07 -17.44
C VAL A 207 -0.60 -14.47 -15.95
N ASP A 208 0.28 -13.81 -15.21
CA ASP A 208 0.51 -13.95 -13.77
C ASP A 208 -0.38 -13.04 -12.90
N SER A 209 -1.45 -12.46 -13.47
CA SER A 209 -2.31 -11.46 -12.81
C SER A 209 -2.84 -11.90 -11.43
N LYS A 210 -3.09 -13.19 -11.23
CA LYS A 210 -3.53 -13.76 -9.95
C LYS A 210 -2.44 -13.65 -8.87
N GLU A 211 -1.20 -13.99 -9.22
CA GLU A 211 -0.07 -13.89 -8.30
C GLU A 211 0.30 -12.43 -8.03
N ILE A 212 0.24 -11.56 -9.04
CA ILE A 212 0.42 -10.12 -8.87
C ILE A 212 -0.59 -9.58 -7.84
N LYS A 213 -1.89 -9.88 -8.00
CA LYS A 213 -2.94 -9.45 -7.06
C LYS A 213 -2.73 -9.99 -5.64
N LYS A 214 -2.27 -11.23 -5.51
CA LYS A 214 -1.96 -11.85 -4.22
C LYS A 214 -0.76 -11.15 -3.55
N THR A 215 0.29 -10.91 -4.31
CA THR A 215 1.49 -10.21 -3.84
C THR A 215 1.21 -8.76 -3.48
N LEU A 216 0.44 -8.04 -4.31
CA LEU A 216 0.06 -6.64 -4.08
C LEU A 216 -0.68 -6.44 -2.75
N LYS A 217 -1.51 -7.41 -2.33
CA LYS A 217 -2.20 -7.38 -1.02
C LYS A 217 -1.25 -7.37 0.18
N ARG A 218 0.01 -7.76 -0.01
CA ARG A 218 1.03 -7.75 1.05
C ARG A 218 1.65 -6.37 1.25
N TYR A 219 1.61 -5.51 0.22
CA TYR A 219 2.14 -4.15 0.32
C TYR A 219 1.15 -3.24 1.04
N TYR A 220 1.67 -2.41 1.89
CA TYR A 220 0.92 -1.40 2.61
C TYR A 220 0.86 -0.12 1.76
N SER A 221 -0.34 0.30 1.38
CA SER A 221 -0.59 1.62 0.81
C SER A 221 -0.95 2.61 1.89
#